data_bf60fa8bbd143fd38e80893f064931f8
#
_entry.id   bf60fa8bbd143fd38e80893f064931f8
#
_cell.length_a   1.000
_cell.length_b   1.000
_cell.length_c   1.000
_cell.angle_alpha   90.00
_cell.angle_beta   90.00
_cell.angle_gamma   90.00
#
_symmetry.space_group_name_H-M   'P 1'
#
loop_
_entity.id
_entity.type
_entity.pdbx_description
1 polymer ?
#
loop_
_entity_poly.entity_id
_entity_poly.type
_entity_poly.pdbx_seq_one_letter_code
_entity_poly.pdbx_strand_id
1 'polypeptide(L)'
;MNELTKRVAGAMLAIQRYPWEQGVCAQAMYEAGVENVWVPMAHDAILRQKEDGRLAVINSNIAVTDPAANGEVCLRAWELTGDEFYKKGAQKMFDYLMRQAPRTPDGVIYHNTVTFDEHFT
;
A
#
# COMPACT_ATOMS: atom_id res chain seq x y z
N MET A 1 -1.52 19.73 -13.52
CA MET A 1 -0.07 19.60 -13.24
C MET A 1 0.70 20.36 -14.31
N ASN A 2 1.76 21.04 -13.92
CA ASN A 2 2.68 21.68 -14.88
C ASN A 2 3.62 20.62 -15.51
N GLU A 3 4.41 21.04 -16.50
CA GLU A 3 5.31 20.13 -17.22
C GLU A 3 6.34 19.47 -16.31
N LEU A 4 6.91 20.21 -15.36
CA LEU A 4 7.89 19.64 -14.44
C LEU A 4 7.25 18.55 -13.58
N THR A 5 6.07 18.81 -13.02
CA THR A 5 5.34 17.86 -12.20
C THR A 5 4.99 16.60 -13.00
N LYS A 6 4.56 16.76 -14.26
CA LYS A 6 4.28 15.62 -15.15
C LYS A 6 5.51 14.76 -15.38
N ARG A 7 6.65 15.39 -15.60
CA ARG A 7 7.91 14.66 -15.83
C ARG A 7 8.33 13.87 -14.57
N VAL A 8 8.22 14.51 -13.40
CA VAL A 8 8.54 13.85 -12.13
C VAL A 8 7.56 12.70 -11.87
N ALA A 9 6.27 12.91 -12.08
CA ALA A 9 5.25 11.88 -11.91
C ALA A 9 5.51 10.69 -12.84
N GLY A 10 5.85 10.97 -14.11
CA GLY A 10 6.20 9.92 -15.06
C GLY A 10 7.39 9.08 -14.62
N ALA A 11 8.43 9.73 -14.11
CA ALA A 11 9.62 9.04 -13.60
C ALA A 11 9.26 8.17 -12.38
N MET A 12 8.48 8.72 -11.45
CA MET A 12 8.03 8.00 -10.25
C MET A 12 7.22 6.75 -10.63
N LEU A 13 6.27 6.90 -11.54
CA LEU A 13 5.43 5.78 -12.02
C LEU A 13 6.28 4.71 -12.70
N ALA A 14 7.33 5.11 -13.40
CA ALA A 14 8.19 4.19 -14.14
C ALA A 14 9.08 3.36 -13.23
N ILE A 15 9.49 3.89 -12.08
CA ILE A 15 10.48 3.22 -11.21
C ILE A 15 9.85 2.49 -10.01
N GLN A 16 8.60 2.79 -9.67
CA GLN A 16 7.98 2.16 -8.49
C GLN A 16 7.85 0.65 -8.69
N ARG A 17 8.15 -0.12 -7.64
CA ARG A 17 8.15 -1.59 -7.66
C ARG A 17 7.60 -2.19 -6.38
N TYR A 18 8.11 -1.72 -5.24
CA TYR A 18 7.79 -2.29 -3.94
C TYR A 18 6.48 -1.73 -3.38
N PRO A 19 5.84 -2.44 -2.43
CA PRO A 19 4.54 -2.01 -1.89
C PRO A 19 4.54 -0.57 -1.38
N TRP A 20 5.57 -0.16 -0.64
CA TRP A 20 5.62 1.21 -0.12
C TRP A 20 5.76 2.24 -1.25
N GLU A 21 6.54 1.90 -2.29
CA GLU A 21 6.70 2.79 -3.44
C GLU A 21 5.37 2.95 -4.18
N GLN A 22 4.65 1.84 -4.37
CA GLN A 22 3.35 1.86 -5.01
C GLN A 22 2.34 2.68 -4.20
N GLY A 23 2.33 2.51 -2.89
CA GLY A 23 1.42 3.26 -2.01
C GLY A 23 1.71 4.75 -2.03
N VAL A 24 2.97 5.14 -1.91
CA VAL A 24 3.36 6.56 -1.95
C VAL A 24 3.07 7.17 -3.31
N CYS A 25 3.35 6.43 -4.39
CA CYS A 25 3.06 6.87 -5.75
C CYS A 25 1.55 7.09 -5.96
N ALA A 26 0.73 6.12 -5.54
CA ALA A 26 -0.72 6.23 -5.64
C ALA A 26 -1.25 7.42 -4.84
N GLN A 27 -0.72 7.63 -3.63
CA GLN A 27 -1.07 8.76 -2.80
C GLN A 27 -0.74 10.09 -3.50
N ALA A 28 0.45 10.18 -4.09
CA ALA A 28 0.85 11.38 -4.83
C ALA A 28 -0.09 11.64 -6.02
N MET A 29 -0.49 10.60 -6.74
CA MET A 29 -1.43 10.72 -7.85
C MET A 29 -2.83 11.13 -7.37
N TYR A 30 -3.25 10.62 -6.22
CA TYR A 30 -4.49 11.05 -5.59
C TYR A 30 -4.45 12.54 -5.26
N GLU A 31 -3.38 13.00 -4.61
CA GLU A 31 -3.22 14.41 -4.24
C GLU A 31 -3.15 15.31 -5.47
N ALA A 32 -2.59 14.82 -6.58
CA ALA A 32 -2.52 15.55 -7.84
C ALA A 32 -3.86 15.53 -8.62
N GLY A 33 -4.84 14.77 -8.17
CA GLY A 33 -6.15 14.67 -8.82
C GLY A 33 -6.17 13.83 -10.09
N VAL A 34 -5.26 12.89 -10.24
CA VAL A 34 -5.12 12.07 -11.46
C VAL A 34 -5.84 10.75 -11.25
N GLU A 35 -7.17 10.77 -11.28
CA GLU A 35 -8.01 9.61 -10.99
C GLU A 35 -7.73 8.41 -11.89
N ASN A 36 -7.50 8.67 -13.18
CA ASN A 36 -7.22 7.60 -14.15
C ASN A 36 -5.89 6.89 -13.90
N VAL A 37 -5.13 7.32 -12.91
CA VAL A 37 -3.90 6.66 -12.47
C VAL A 37 -4.06 6.07 -11.08
N TRP A 38 -4.49 6.86 -10.10
CA TRP A 38 -4.52 6.36 -8.72
C TRP A 38 -5.62 5.31 -8.48
N VAL A 39 -6.76 5.41 -9.17
CA VAL A 39 -7.82 4.40 -8.99
C VAL A 39 -7.39 3.03 -9.51
N PRO A 40 -6.82 2.92 -10.73
CA PRO A 40 -6.24 1.64 -11.16
C PRO A 40 -5.11 1.13 -10.26
N MET A 41 -4.33 2.02 -9.66
CA MET A 41 -3.29 1.60 -8.70
C MET A 41 -3.89 0.99 -7.44
N ALA A 42 -4.98 1.58 -6.93
CA ALA A 42 -5.70 1.00 -5.80
C ALA A 42 -6.27 -0.37 -6.16
N HIS A 43 -6.84 -0.50 -7.34
CA HIS A 43 -7.38 -1.77 -7.83
C HIS A 43 -6.28 -2.82 -7.93
N ASP A 44 -5.15 -2.46 -8.51
CA ASP A 44 -4.02 -3.37 -8.67
C ASP A 44 -3.45 -3.82 -7.32
N ALA A 45 -3.39 -2.92 -6.34
CA ALA A 45 -2.92 -3.27 -5.01
C ALA A 45 -3.76 -4.39 -4.38
N ILE A 46 -5.07 -4.37 -4.64
CA ILE A 46 -5.99 -5.40 -4.15
C ILE A 46 -5.86 -6.69 -4.96
N LEU A 47 -5.69 -6.61 -6.27
CA LEU A 47 -5.47 -7.80 -7.09
C LEU A 47 -4.22 -8.57 -6.66
N ARG A 48 -3.25 -7.86 -6.11
CA ARG A 48 -1.99 -8.44 -5.63
C ARG A 48 -1.96 -8.63 -4.12
N GLN A 49 -3.11 -8.55 -3.48
CA GLN A 49 -3.24 -8.72 -2.03
C GLN A 49 -3.01 -10.19 -1.67
N LYS A 50 -2.24 -10.42 -0.61
CA LYS A 50 -2.04 -11.76 -0.07
C LYS A 50 -3.27 -12.19 0.71
N GLU A 51 -3.38 -13.51 0.92
CA GLU A 51 -4.48 -14.07 1.70
C GLU A 51 -4.56 -13.51 3.11
N ASP A 52 -3.42 -13.14 3.69
CA ASP A 52 -3.38 -12.57 5.03
C ASP A 52 -3.83 -11.11 5.07
N GLY A 53 -4.03 -10.47 3.92
CA GLY A 53 -4.55 -9.10 3.81
C GLY A 53 -3.53 -8.05 3.37
N ARG A 54 -2.25 -8.40 3.29
CA ARG A 54 -1.22 -7.43 2.89
C ARG A 54 -1.38 -7.04 1.42
N LEU A 55 -1.47 -5.72 1.18
CA LEU A 55 -1.72 -5.15 -0.16
C LEU A 55 -0.44 -5.07 -1.00
N ALA A 56 -0.59 -5.17 -2.31
CA ALA A 56 0.46 -4.88 -3.29
C ALA A 56 1.76 -5.68 -3.08
N VAL A 57 1.68 -6.92 -2.60
CA VAL A 57 2.87 -7.71 -2.30
C VAL A 57 3.32 -8.44 -3.56
N ILE A 58 4.20 -7.80 -4.33
CA ILE A 58 4.69 -8.34 -5.60
C ILE A 58 6.11 -8.86 -5.48
N ASN A 59 7.01 -7.99 -5.06
CA ASN A 59 8.45 -8.28 -5.09
C ASN A 59 9.00 -8.77 -3.77
N SER A 60 8.22 -8.69 -2.70
CA SER A 60 8.64 -9.12 -1.38
C SER A 60 7.43 -9.56 -0.59
N ASN A 61 7.47 -10.74 -0.03
CA ASN A 61 6.40 -11.25 0.83
C ASN A 61 6.74 -11.11 2.32
N ILE A 62 7.85 -10.45 2.66
CA ILE A 62 8.25 -10.24 4.05
C ILE A 62 7.78 -8.89 4.61
N ALA A 63 7.36 -7.96 3.78
CA ALA A 63 6.94 -6.64 4.22
C ALA A 63 5.67 -6.72 5.07
N VAL A 64 5.65 -6.00 6.18
CA VAL A 64 4.51 -5.92 7.10
C VAL A 64 3.82 -4.57 7.00
N THR A 65 4.56 -3.50 7.24
CA THR A 65 4.02 -2.14 7.26
C THR A 65 3.93 -1.50 5.87
N ASP A 66 4.87 -1.82 4.99
CA ASP A 66 4.91 -1.23 3.65
C ASP A 66 3.62 -1.45 2.85
N PRO A 67 3.03 -2.66 2.85
CA PRO A 67 1.75 -2.88 2.16
C PRO A 67 0.63 -1.94 2.62
N ALA A 68 0.64 -1.52 3.87
CA ALA A 68 -0.38 -0.63 4.43
C ALA A 68 -0.37 0.76 3.78
N ALA A 69 0.74 1.16 3.16
CA ALA A 69 0.81 2.41 2.42
C ALA A 69 -0.23 2.49 1.28
N ASN A 70 -0.74 1.34 0.83
CA ASN A 70 -1.77 1.27 -0.21
C ASN A 70 -3.19 1.36 0.35
N GLY A 71 -3.35 1.34 1.66
CA GLY A 71 -4.68 1.29 2.28
C GLY A 71 -5.49 2.56 2.06
N GLU A 72 -4.86 3.72 2.13
CA GLU A 72 -5.58 4.98 1.99
C GLU A 72 -6.21 5.13 0.60
N VAL A 73 -5.45 4.83 -0.47
CA VAL A 73 -6.01 4.95 -1.81
C VAL A 73 -7.14 3.96 -2.05
N CYS A 74 -7.11 2.80 -1.39
CA CYS A 74 -8.24 1.86 -1.44
C CYS A 74 -9.48 2.47 -0.81
N LEU A 75 -9.34 3.13 0.34
CA LEU A 75 -10.46 3.81 0.99
C LEU A 75 -10.96 4.99 0.14
N ARG A 76 -10.05 5.75 -0.47
CA ARG A 76 -10.40 6.84 -1.37
C ARG A 76 -11.14 6.34 -2.60
N ALA A 77 -10.72 5.20 -3.16
CA ALA A 77 -11.41 4.60 -4.29
C ALA A 77 -12.81 4.14 -3.90
N TRP A 78 -12.98 3.61 -2.70
CA TRP A 78 -14.30 3.27 -2.18
C TRP A 78 -15.18 4.51 -2.02
N GLU A 79 -14.65 5.60 -1.44
CA GLU A 79 -15.38 6.85 -1.34
C GLU A 79 -15.86 7.35 -2.72
N LEU A 80 -14.98 7.27 -3.72
CA LEU A 80 -15.28 7.78 -5.05
C LEU A 80 -16.28 6.91 -5.80
N THR A 81 -16.14 5.60 -5.73
CA THR A 81 -16.88 4.64 -6.59
C THR A 81 -18.06 3.98 -5.88
N GLY A 82 -18.04 3.89 -4.56
CA GLY A 82 -19.00 3.10 -3.80
C GLY A 82 -18.80 1.58 -3.95
N ASP A 83 -17.74 1.15 -4.63
CA ASP A 83 -17.50 -0.26 -4.88
C ASP A 83 -16.89 -0.93 -3.64
N GLU A 84 -17.60 -1.90 -3.09
CA GLU A 84 -17.19 -2.64 -1.89
C GLU A 84 -15.87 -3.41 -2.09
N PHE A 85 -15.47 -3.66 -3.32
CA PHE A 85 -14.18 -4.27 -3.63
C PHE A 85 -13.04 -3.53 -2.93
N TYR A 86 -13.06 -2.21 -3.00
CA TYR A 86 -12.02 -1.37 -2.41
C TYR A 86 -12.07 -1.38 -0.88
N LYS A 87 -13.27 -1.30 -0.32
CA LYS A 87 -13.45 -1.34 1.13
C LYS A 87 -12.95 -2.68 1.70
N LYS A 88 -13.32 -3.78 1.05
CA LYS A 88 -12.89 -5.11 1.49
C LYS A 88 -11.37 -5.26 1.47
N GLY A 89 -10.71 -4.74 0.44
CA GLY A 89 -9.26 -4.77 0.36
C GLY A 89 -8.61 -4.00 1.51
N ALA A 90 -9.09 -2.79 1.77
CA ALA A 90 -8.60 -1.98 2.88
C ALA A 90 -8.86 -2.64 4.24
N GLN A 91 -10.05 -3.24 4.41
CA GLN A 91 -10.42 -3.90 5.65
C GLN A 91 -9.51 -5.10 5.96
N LYS A 92 -9.20 -5.89 4.95
CA LYS A 92 -8.29 -7.03 5.11
C LYS A 92 -6.89 -6.58 5.54
N MET A 93 -6.40 -5.49 4.95
CA MET A 93 -5.11 -4.93 5.35
C MET A 93 -5.13 -4.46 6.81
N PHE A 94 -6.19 -3.75 7.19
CA PHE A 94 -6.39 -3.30 8.57
C PHE A 94 -6.42 -4.49 9.53
N ASP A 95 -7.20 -5.52 9.20
CA ASP A 95 -7.32 -6.71 10.05
C ASP A 95 -5.98 -7.42 10.20
N TYR A 96 -5.18 -7.47 9.15
CA TYR A 96 -3.83 -8.02 9.22
C TYR A 96 -2.99 -7.24 10.24
N LEU A 97 -2.97 -5.92 10.14
CA LEU A 97 -2.19 -5.09 11.04
C LEU A 97 -2.63 -5.25 12.50
N MET A 98 -3.93 -5.39 12.72
CA MET A 98 -4.47 -5.46 14.08
C MET A 98 -4.35 -6.85 14.70
N ARG A 99 -4.35 -7.91 13.91
CA ARG A 99 -4.51 -9.28 14.42
C ARG A 99 -3.38 -10.24 14.08
N GLN A 100 -2.66 -10.02 12.99
CA GLN A 100 -1.68 -10.98 12.48
C GLN A 100 -0.27 -10.43 12.41
N ALA A 101 -0.10 -9.11 12.26
CA ALA A 101 1.21 -8.51 12.12
C ALA A 101 2.09 -8.86 13.32
N PRO A 102 3.34 -9.29 13.08
CA PRO A 102 4.24 -9.62 14.18
C PRO A 102 4.55 -8.38 15.01
N ARG A 103 4.60 -8.57 16.32
CA ARG A 103 4.81 -7.47 17.27
C ARG A 103 5.85 -7.85 18.30
N THR A 104 6.51 -6.83 18.84
CA THR A 104 7.35 -6.98 20.02
C THR A 104 6.49 -7.30 21.24
N PRO A 105 7.08 -7.78 22.35
CA PRO A 105 6.29 -8.05 23.57
C PRO A 105 5.49 -6.86 24.09
N ASP A 106 5.95 -5.63 23.83
CA ASP A 106 5.26 -4.40 24.22
C ASP A 106 4.32 -3.85 23.12
N GLY A 107 4.10 -4.61 22.04
CA GLY A 107 3.04 -4.32 21.06
C GLY A 107 3.44 -3.54 19.82
N VAL A 108 4.72 -3.26 19.62
CA VAL A 108 5.20 -2.54 18.45
C VAL A 108 5.24 -3.48 17.24
N ILE A 109 4.66 -3.04 16.13
CA ILE A 109 4.64 -3.84 14.89
C ILE A 109 6.02 -3.87 14.26
N TYR A 110 6.49 -5.06 13.87
CA TYR A 110 7.73 -5.20 13.13
C TYR A 110 7.57 -4.67 11.71
N HIS A 111 8.65 -4.17 11.15
CA HIS A 111 8.68 -3.67 9.78
C HIS A 111 8.48 -4.78 8.75
N ASN A 112 8.99 -5.97 9.03
CA ASN A 112 8.84 -7.12 8.15
C ASN A 112 8.62 -8.41 8.94
N THR A 113 8.30 -9.51 8.21
CA THR A 113 7.96 -10.78 8.84
C THR A 113 9.17 -11.56 9.35
N VAL A 114 10.37 -11.17 8.91
CA VAL A 114 11.61 -11.80 9.36
C VAL A 114 12.06 -11.08 10.62
N THR A 115 12.13 -11.79 11.74
CA THR A 115 12.58 -11.21 12.99
C THR A 115 14.10 -11.15 13.04
N PHE A 116 14.62 -10.02 13.44
CA PHE A 116 16.05 -9.77 13.51
C PHE A 116 16.41 -9.22 14.88
N ASP A 117 15.91 -9.86 15.89
CA ASP A 117 16.08 -9.41 17.25
C ASP A 117 17.54 -9.20 17.62
N GLU A 118 18.44 -10.08 17.16
CA GLU A 118 19.87 -9.95 17.39
C GLU A 118 20.51 -8.80 16.60
N HIS A 119 19.82 -8.26 15.61
CA HIS A 119 20.36 -7.23 14.72
C HIS A 119 19.71 -5.86 14.94
N PHE A 120 18.59 -5.81 15.60
CA PHE A 120 17.81 -4.59 15.80
C PHE A 120 17.64 -4.25 17.28
N THR A 121 18.62 -4.59 18.01
CA THR A 121 18.66 -4.25 19.44
C THR A 121 19.06 -2.81 19.68
#